data_319323f6be5b32d3a3881a5b416911fd
#
_entry.id   319323f6be5b32d3a3881a5b416911fd
#
_cell.length_a   1.000
_cell.length_b   1.000
_cell.length_c   1.000
_cell.angle_alpha   90.00
_cell.angle_beta   90.00
_cell.angle_gamma   90.00
#
_symmetry.space_group_name_H-M   'P 1'
#
loop_
_entity.id
_entity.type
_entity.pdbx_description
1 polymer ?
#
loop_
_entity_poly.entity_id
_entity_poly.type
_entity_poly.pdbx_seq_one_letter_code
_entity_poly.pdbx_strand_id
1 'polypeptide(L)'
;MTWQIAAVVVAYGVGLYALGAKCSFWVQTYRRNLVCIRGVVGTMSVLGVMWFLENNNLNIPQQSFFILFVCLSFLLGAFFGLSLMVIASTLVIDVCESFRRTEANYVSGWFTRFALPLGPLFALLVIRYERQNWGGLVPMALAFVALSLMSIVRFPFKAPEDHVPSLSLDRFFLPRGIVLFCNQALILLSIGLLLVGNFTPLFFAMLFAGCLLAVVSARFVFLNADLKSEIVTGHLLIVMALALMLLNHDDKALSYIEPALLGLGVGIVGARFQLFFIKLSNHCQRGTSQSSFFLSWETGLVAGVALGCFMLPHGKELLEEFAIAAAGISLLIYQFYTHTWYLKNKNR
;
A
#
# COMPACT_ATOMS: atom_id res chain seq x y z
N MET A 1 -23.99 9.23 -4.61
CA MET A 1 -23.39 8.40 -3.53
C MET A 1 -21.95 7.98 -3.81
N THR A 2 -21.61 7.54 -5.01
CA THR A 2 -20.26 7.09 -5.39
C THR A 2 -19.16 8.16 -5.29
N TRP A 3 -19.43 9.42 -5.67
CA TRP A 3 -18.48 10.52 -5.54
C TRP A 3 -18.13 10.84 -4.05
N GLN A 4 -19.08 10.64 -3.12
CA GLN A 4 -18.84 10.83 -1.70
C GLN A 4 -17.84 9.80 -1.15
N ILE A 5 -17.97 8.55 -1.58
CA ILE A 5 -17.01 7.49 -1.24
C ILE A 5 -15.64 7.84 -1.81
N ALA A 6 -15.57 8.25 -3.08
CA ALA A 6 -14.33 8.70 -3.69
C ALA A 6 -13.68 9.86 -2.91
N ALA A 7 -14.47 10.85 -2.46
CA ALA A 7 -13.95 11.97 -1.67
C ALA A 7 -13.37 11.52 -0.30
N VAL A 8 -14.02 10.56 0.37
CA VAL A 8 -13.52 9.96 1.63
C VAL A 8 -12.20 9.22 1.39
N VAL A 9 -12.10 8.46 0.30
CA VAL A 9 -10.87 7.73 -0.07
C VAL A 9 -9.74 8.70 -0.43
N VAL A 10 -10.04 9.75 -1.20
CA VAL A 10 -9.05 10.80 -1.52
C VAL A 10 -8.58 11.51 -0.26
N ALA A 11 -9.48 11.83 0.68
CA ALA A 11 -9.11 12.45 1.95
C ALA A 11 -8.12 11.59 2.75
N TYR A 12 -8.34 10.27 2.81
CA TYR A 12 -7.37 9.33 3.38
C TYR A 12 -6.01 9.42 2.67
N GLY A 13 -6.01 9.40 1.33
CA GLY A 13 -4.79 9.48 0.54
C GLY A 13 -4.00 10.77 0.77
N VAL A 14 -4.67 11.91 0.83
CA VAL A 14 -4.03 13.20 1.17
C VAL A 14 -3.50 13.18 2.59
N GLY A 15 -4.25 12.59 3.52
CA GLY A 15 -3.86 12.40 4.92
C GLY A 15 -2.52 11.67 5.05
N LEU A 16 -2.23 10.64 4.24
CA LEU A 16 -0.97 9.89 4.27
C LEU A 16 0.28 10.79 4.23
N TYR A 17 0.19 11.92 3.55
CA TYR A 17 1.30 12.87 3.40
C TYR A 17 1.34 13.97 4.45
N ALA A 18 0.23 14.21 5.16
CA ALA A 18 0.05 15.38 6.02
C ALA A 18 1.13 15.52 7.10
N LEU A 19 1.56 14.42 7.70
CA LEU A 19 2.57 14.40 8.77
C LEU A 19 3.97 14.03 8.27
N GLY A 20 4.14 13.75 6.97
CA GLY A 20 5.38 13.25 6.40
C GLY A 20 6.57 14.19 6.60
N ALA A 21 6.40 15.48 6.31
CA ALA A 21 7.47 16.46 6.43
C ALA A 21 7.96 16.65 7.89
N LYS A 22 7.14 16.32 8.89
CA LYS A 22 7.49 16.37 10.32
C LYS A 22 8.02 15.03 10.87
N CYS A 23 7.91 13.95 10.09
CA CYS A 23 8.30 12.61 10.54
C CYS A 23 9.76 12.58 11.02
N SER A 24 10.68 13.15 10.25
CA SER A 24 12.11 13.20 10.60
C SER A 24 12.35 13.92 11.93
N PHE A 25 11.73 15.10 12.11
CA PHE A 25 11.82 15.86 13.35
C PHE A 25 11.36 15.04 14.56
N TRP A 26 10.16 14.45 14.50
CA TRP A 26 9.62 13.70 15.63
C TRP A 26 10.44 12.44 15.97
N VAL A 27 10.95 11.74 14.97
CA VAL A 27 11.73 10.51 15.14
C VAL A 27 13.14 10.79 15.69
N GLN A 28 13.68 11.99 15.45
CA GLN A 28 14.99 12.41 15.94
C GLN A 28 14.91 13.09 17.31
N THR A 29 13.80 13.78 17.61
CA THR A 29 13.60 14.50 18.88
C THR A 29 12.99 13.61 19.95
N TYR A 30 12.10 12.66 19.57
CA TYR A 30 11.42 11.77 20.50
C TYR A 30 11.88 10.32 20.32
N ARG A 31 11.54 9.46 21.27
CA ARG A 31 11.75 8.01 21.12
C ARG A 31 10.95 7.49 19.91
N ARG A 32 11.63 6.83 18.98
CA ARG A 32 11.07 6.36 17.68
C ARG A 32 9.87 5.44 17.84
N ASN A 33 9.97 4.47 18.77
CA ASN A 33 8.86 3.59 19.10
C ASN A 33 7.62 4.37 19.63
N LEU A 34 7.86 5.39 20.46
CA LEU A 34 6.77 6.20 21.00
C LEU A 34 6.05 7.00 19.91
N VAL A 35 6.77 7.50 18.91
CA VAL A 35 6.16 8.19 17.75
C VAL A 35 5.28 7.23 16.96
N CYS A 36 5.77 5.99 16.71
CA CYS A 36 4.99 4.97 16.04
C CYS A 36 3.74 4.57 16.87
N ILE A 37 3.90 4.31 18.16
CA ILE A 37 2.80 3.98 19.08
C ILE A 37 1.73 5.07 19.06
N ARG A 38 2.12 6.35 19.11
CA ARG A 38 1.17 7.47 19.00
C ARG A 38 0.40 7.48 17.68
N GLY A 39 1.08 7.15 16.57
CA GLY A 39 0.44 7.00 15.27
C GLY A 39 -0.59 5.87 15.26
N VAL A 40 -0.23 4.69 15.78
CA VAL A 40 -1.14 3.53 15.86
C VAL A 40 -2.32 3.80 16.79
N VAL A 41 -2.09 4.42 17.96
CA VAL A 41 -3.17 4.84 18.88
C VAL A 41 -4.08 5.85 18.22
N GLY A 42 -3.51 6.84 17.51
CA GLY A 42 -4.30 7.79 16.73
C GLY A 42 -5.18 7.12 15.67
N THR A 43 -4.61 6.18 14.91
CA THR A 43 -5.35 5.35 13.93
C THR A 43 -6.51 4.60 14.61
N MET A 44 -6.24 3.92 15.73
CA MET A 44 -7.23 3.17 16.48
C MET A 44 -8.35 4.07 17.04
N SER A 45 -7.98 5.25 17.53
CA SER A 45 -8.95 6.22 18.06
C SER A 45 -9.89 6.75 16.96
N VAL A 46 -9.36 7.07 15.79
CA VAL A 46 -10.16 7.53 14.64
C VAL A 46 -11.09 6.42 14.16
N LEU A 47 -10.61 5.18 14.04
CA LEU A 47 -11.44 4.02 13.70
C LEU A 47 -12.56 3.81 14.73
N GLY A 48 -12.26 3.97 16.02
CA GLY A 48 -13.25 3.88 17.10
C GLY A 48 -14.34 4.94 16.97
N VAL A 49 -13.97 6.19 16.65
CA VAL A 49 -14.95 7.26 16.43
C VAL A 49 -15.80 6.97 15.19
N MET A 50 -15.20 6.53 14.08
CA MET A 50 -15.94 6.15 12.86
C MET A 50 -16.93 5.03 13.15
N TRP A 51 -16.50 3.97 13.84
CA TRP A 51 -17.36 2.86 14.23
C TRP A 51 -18.50 3.31 15.14
N PHE A 52 -18.22 4.18 16.13
CA PHE A 52 -19.23 4.73 17.03
C PHE A 52 -20.29 5.54 16.26
N LEU A 53 -19.87 6.35 15.30
CA LEU A 53 -20.78 7.15 14.47
C LEU A 53 -21.67 6.29 13.56
N GLU A 54 -21.14 5.18 13.04
CA GLU A 54 -21.90 4.26 12.19
C GLU A 54 -22.95 3.46 12.97
N ASN A 55 -22.63 3.05 14.22
CA ASN A 55 -23.50 2.17 14.98
C ASN A 55 -24.53 2.91 15.86
N ASN A 56 -24.33 4.20 16.10
CA ASN A 56 -25.29 5.01 16.85
C ASN A 56 -26.09 5.88 15.88
N ASN A 57 -27.41 5.75 15.89
CA ASN A 57 -28.33 6.56 15.09
C ASN A 57 -28.35 8.00 15.63
N LEU A 58 -27.25 8.72 15.43
CA LEU A 58 -27.16 10.12 15.79
C LEU A 58 -27.96 10.93 14.76
N ASN A 59 -28.87 11.81 15.24
CA ASN A 59 -29.65 12.71 14.41
C ASN A 59 -28.77 13.82 13.78
N ILE A 60 -27.72 13.41 13.04
CA ILE A 60 -26.80 14.31 12.34
C ILE A 60 -27.30 14.52 10.92
N PRO A 61 -27.41 15.75 10.42
CA PRO A 61 -27.73 16.00 9.01
C PRO A 61 -26.74 15.27 8.09
N GLN A 62 -27.23 14.67 7.01
CA GLN A 62 -26.44 13.86 6.09
C GLN A 62 -25.20 14.59 5.56
N GLN A 63 -25.31 15.89 5.29
CA GLN A 63 -24.20 16.71 4.83
C GLN A 63 -23.11 16.87 5.91
N SER A 64 -23.50 17.11 7.16
CA SER A 64 -22.55 17.21 8.28
C SER A 64 -21.88 15.89 8.58
N PHE A 65 -22.62 14.78 8.48
CA PHE A 65 -22.10 13.43 8.61
C PHE A 65 -21.02 13.13 7.54
N PHE A 66 -21.29 13.49 6.28
CA PHE A 66 -20.34 13.33 5.19
C PHE A 66 -19.04 14.14 5.43
N ILE A 67 -19.16 15.43 5.80
CA ILE A 67 -18.00 16.28 6.09
C ILE A 67 -17.17 15.68 7.24
N LEU A 68 -17.84 15.21 8.29
CA LEU A 68 -17.19 14.57 9.43
C LEU A 68 -16.40 13.33 9.02
N PHE A 69 -16.99 12.46 8.17
CA PHE A 69 -16.30 11.27 7.64
C PHE A 69 -15.11 11.63 6.76
N VAL A 70 -15.18 12.68 5.95
CA VAL A 70 -14.04 13.18 5.16
C VAL A 70 -12.90 13.64 6.10
N CYS A 71 -13.23 14.40 7.15
CA CYS A 71 -12.23 14.83 8.14
C CYS A 71 -11.61 13.66 8.92
N LEU A 72 -12.42 12.70 9.35
CA LEU A 72 -11.94 11.49 10.04
C LEU A 72 -11.07 10.64 9.12
N SER A 73 -11.45 10.49 7.86
CA SER A 73 -10.65 9.75 6.88
C SER A 73 -9.29 10.42 6.63
N PHE A 74 -9.25 11.75 6.54
CA PHE A 74 -7.99 12.50 6.47
C PHE A 74 -7.11 12.25 7.70
N LEU A 75 -7.67 12.30 8.90
CA LEU A 75 -6.94 12.02 10.15
C LEU A 75 -6.47 10.57 10.21
N LEU A 76 -7.31 9.63 9.75
CA LEU A 76 -6.94 8.22 9.62
C LEU A 76 -5.70 8.06 8.74
N GLY A 77 -5.72 8.68 7.56
CA GLY A 77 -4.57 8.70 6.65
C GLY A 77 -3.33 9.31 7.30
N ALA A 78 -3.48 10.42 8.03
CA ALA A 78 -2.36 11.11 8.68
C ALA A 78 -1.67 10.24 9.75
N PHE A 79 -2.42 9.61 10.64
CA PHE A 79 -1.87 8.75 11.68
C PHE A 79 -1.32 7.43 11.12
N PHE A 80 -2.03 6.82 10.17
CA PHE A 80 -1.56 5.61 9.50
C PHE A 80 -0.28 5.89 8.71
N GLY A 81 -0.23 6.97 7.92
CA GLY A 81 0.93 7.39 7.15
C GLY A 81 2.15 7.65 8.03
N LEU A 82 1.96 8.32 9.18
CA LEU A 82 3.02 8.53 10.16
C LEU A 82 3.57 7.18 10.67
N SER A 83 2.71 6.26 11.08
CA SER A 83 3.12 4.94 11.57
C SER A 83 3.87 4.16 10.50
N LEU A 84 3.36 4.15 9.27
CA LEU A 84 3.96 3.49 8.11
C LEU A 84 5.37 4.03 7.84
N MET A 85 5.52 5.35 7.80
CA MET A 85 6.82 6.01 7.58
C MET A 85 7.82 5.70 8.70
N VAL A 86 7.38 5.73 9.96
CA VAL A 86 8.27 5.44 11.10
C VAL A 86 8.71 3.97 11.09
N ILE A 87 7.81 3.03 10.83
CA ILE A 87 8.16 1.61 10.72
C ILE A 87 9.15 1.41 9.57
N ALA A 88 8.82 1.89 8.38
CA ALA A 88 9.62 1.69 7.19
C ALA A 88 10.99 2.37 7.23
N SER A 89 11.03 3.62 7.73
CA SER A 89 12.26 4.42 7.70
C SER A 89 13.20 4.19 8.87
N THR A 90 12.69 3.68 10.00
CA THR A 90 13.50 3.61 11.22
C THR A 90 13.44 2.28 11.93
N LEU A 91 12.26 1.80 12.31
CA LEU A 91 12.14 0.68 13.25
C LEU A 91 12.69 -0.62 12.68
N VAL A 92 12.39 -0.93 11.42
CA VAL A 92 12.92 -2.12 10.73
C VAL A 92 14.45 -2.07 10.65
N ILE A 93 15.00 -0.87 10.39
CA ILE A 93 16.45 -0.68 10.29
C ILE A 93 17.14 -0.75 11.65
N ASP A 94 16.51 -0.24 12.70
CA ASP A 94 17.10 -0.15 14.05
C ASP A 94 17.17 -1.53 14.74
N VAL A 95 16.23 -2.42 14.46
CA VAL A 95 16.20 -3.78 15.04
C VAL A 95 17.17 -4.74 14.34
N CYS A 96 17.53 -4.44 13.08
CA CYS A 96 18.35 -5.34 12.26
C CYS A 96 19.82 -4.92 12.26
N GLU A 97 20.70 -5.93 12.27
CA GLU A 97 22.12 -5.75 12.04
C GLU A 97 22.38 -5.12 10.66
N SER A 98 23.44 -4.32 10.54
CA SER A 98 23.70 -3.50 9.36
C SER A 98 23.75 -4.29 8.05
N PHE A 99 24.30 -5.51 8.07
CA PHE A 99 24.41 -6.39 6.90
C PHE A 99 23.08 -7.05 6.50
N ARG A 100 22.09 -7.17 7.42
CA ARG A 100 20.76 -7.76 7.16
C ARG A 100 19.68 -6.74 6.83
N ARG A 101 19.97 -5.45 6.86
CA ARG A 101 18.96 -4.39 6.65
C ARG A 101 18.24 -4.48 5.32
N THR A 102 18.94 -4.85 4.25
CA THR A 102 18.33 -5.01 2.92
C THR A 102 17.36 -6.19 2.91
N GLU A 103 17.73 -7.31 3.51
CA GLU A 103 16.89 -8.50 3.66
C GLU A 103 15.64 -8.20 4.50
N ALA A 104 15.81 -7.56 5.64
CA ALA A 104 14.71 -7.19 6.54
C ALA A 104 13.69 -6.27 5.84
N ASN A 105 14.16 -5.25 5.12
CA ASN A 105 13.30 -4.40 4.32
C ASN A 105 12.57 -5.15 3.21
N TYR A 106 13.26 -6.07 2.53
CA TYR A 106 12.67 -6.91 1.51
C TYR A 106 11.56 -7.82 2.08
N VAL A 107 11.83 -8.45 3.22
CA VAL A 107 10.84 -9.28 3.94
C VAL A 107 9.64 -8.45 4.39
N SER A 108 9.89 -7.27 4.99
CA SER A 108 8.79 -6.39 5.42
C SER A 108 7.85 -6.00 4.28
N GLY A 109 8.37 -5.81 3.08
CA GLY A 109 7.56 -5.52 1.90
C GLY A 109 6.64 -6.66 1.47
N TRP A 110 6.96 -7.92 1.79
CA TRP A 110 6.03 -9.03 1.53
C TRP A 110 4.77 -8.96 2.38
N PHE A 111 4.87 -8.50 3.62
CA PHE A 111 3.68 -8.29 4.46
C PHE A 111 2.74 -7.24 3.86
N THR A 112 3.27 -6.16 3.29
CA THR A 112 2.44 -5.16 2.57
C THR A 112 1.75 -5.76 1.36
N ARG A 113 2.45 -6.58 0.57
CA ARG A 113 1.86 -7.26 -0.60
C ARG A 113 0.78 -8.26 -0.19
N PHE A 114 0.96 -8.99 0.91
CA PHE A 114 -0.04 -9.90 1.45
C PHE A 114 -1.23 -9.16 2.07
N ALA A 115 -1.02 -7.98 2.64
CA ALA A 115 -2.10 -7.17 3.19
C ALA A 115 -3.11 -6.74 2.11
N LEU A 116 -2.65 -6.55 0.86
CA LEU A 116 -3.51 -6.17 -0.27
C LEU A 116 -4.68 -7.16 -0.50
N PRO A 117 -4.47 -8.48 -0.64
CA PRO A 117 -5.56 -9.43 -0.76
C PRO A 117 -6.21 -9.79 0.58
N LEU A 118 -5.44 -9.87 1.67
CA LEU A 118 -5.95 -10.32 2.96
C LEU A 118 -6.90 -9.31 3.62
N GLY A 119 -6.65 -8.00 3.48
CA GLY A 119 -7.52 -6.97 4.04
C GLY A 119 -8.95 -7.07 3.53
N PRO A 120 -9.20 -6.96 2.21
CA PRO A 120 -10.53 -7.14 1.64
C PRO A 120 -11.12 -8.54 1.86
N LEU A 121 -10.32 -9.60 1.84
CA LEU A 121 -10.79 -10.96 2.12
C LEU A 121 -11.39 -11.04 3.53
N PHE A 122 -10.69 -10.56 4.54
CA PHE A 122 -11.20 -10.54 5.91
C PHE A 122 -12.44 -9.65 6.05
N ALA A 123 -12.45 -8.48 5.43
CA ALA A 123 -13.60 -7.58 5.44
C ALA A 123 -14.85 -8.26 4.87
N LEU A 124 -14.73 -8.93 3.71
CA LEU A 124 -15.83 -9.65 3.08
C LEU A 124 -16.32 -10.85 3.90
N LEU A 125 -15.40 -11.58 4.54
CA LEU A 125 -15.77 -12.69 5.42
C LEU A 125 -16.58 -12.19 6.63
N VAL A 126 -16.17 -11.05 7.23
CA VAL A 126 -16.92 -10.44 8.35
C VAL A 126 -18.31 -10.01 7.90
N ILE A 127 -18.44 -9.35 6.76
CA ILE A 127 -19.73 -8.92 6.20
C ILE A 127 -20.63 -10.12 5.89
N ARG A 128 -20.07 -11.19 5.32
CA ARG A 128 -20.83 -12.42 4.96
C ARG A 128 -21.43 -13.13 6.16
N TYR A 129 -20.82 -13.06 7.33
CA TYR A 129 -21.35 -13.64 8.57
C TYR A 129 -22.37 -12.75 9.27
N GLU A 130 -23.01 -11.80 8.54
CA GLU A 130 -24.07 -10.90 9.00
C GLU A 130 -23.70 -10.03 10.20
N ARG A 131 -22.42 -9.79 10.38
CA ARG A 131 -21.91 -8.96 11.46
C ARG A 131 -21.52 -7.58 10.98
N GLN A 132 -22.42 -6.91 10.28
CA GLN A 132 -22.17 -5.54 9.74
C GLN A 132 -21.64 -4.59 10.83
N ASN A 133 -22.15 -4.70 12.05
CA ASN A 133 -21.68 -3.90 13.18
C ASN A 133 -20.22 -4.16 13.59
N TRP A 134 -19.61 -5.22 13.09
CA TRP A 134 -18.22 -5.60 13.40
C TRP A 134 -17.22 -5.07 12.36
N GLY A 135 -17.70 -4.49 11.26
CA GLY A 135 -16.85 -3.99 10.19
C GLY A 135 -15.77 -3.02 10.68
N GLY A 136 -16.13 -2.09 11.56
CA GLY A 136 -15.17 -1.17 12.18
C GLY A 136 -14.35 -1.75 13.34
N LEU A 137 -14.85 -2.83 14.01
CA LEU A 137 -14.12 -3.46 15.11
C LEU A 137 -12.92 -4.29 14.64
N VAL A 138 -13.01 -4.90 13.47
CA VAL A 138 -11.90 -5.72 12.93
C VAL A 138 -10.62 -4.90 12.71
N PRO A 139 -10.64 -3.76 11.98
CA PRO A 139 -9.44 -2.94 11.84
C PRO A 139 -8.95 -2.37 13.17
N MET A 140 -9.84 -2.07 14.13
CA MET A 140 -9.43 -1.69 15.49
C MET A 140 -8.71 -2.83 16.21
N ALA A 141 -9.21 -4.06 16.13
CA ALA A 141 -8.56 -5.23 16.73
C ALA A 141 -7.19 -5.48 16.10
N LEU A 142 -7.05 -5.33 14.78
CA LEU A 142 -5.77 -5.43 14.08
C LEU A 142 -4.80 -4.32 14.52
N ALA A 143 -5.29 -3.09 14.67
CA ALA A 143 -4.48 -1.99 15.20
C ALA A 143 -4.04 -2.24 16.65
N PHE A 144 -4.90 -2.83 17.48
CA PHE A 144 -4.56 -3.24 18.85
C PHE A 144 -3.51 -4.35 18.87
N VAL A 145 -3.61 -5.34 17.98
CA VAL A 145 -2.56 -6.38 17.82
C VAL A 145 -1.23 -5.74 17.40
N ALA A 146 -1.25 -4.83 16.44
CA ALA A 146 -0.06 -4.09 16.02
C ALA A 146 0.55 -3.29 17.18
N LEU A 147 -0.26 -2.60 17.97
CA LEU A 147 0.16 -1.87 19.17
C LEU A 147 0.81 -2.80 20.20
N SER A 148 0.20 -3.96 20.44
CA SER A 148 0.71 -4.97 21.37
C SER A 148 2.07 -5.52 20.92
N LEU A 149 2.21 -5.87 19.63
CA LEU A 149 3.47 -6.32 19.06
C LEU A 149 4.56 -5.25 19.16
N MET A 150 4.23 -4.00 18.86
CA MET A 150 5.17 -2.87 19.00
C MET A 150 5.62 -2.66 20.44
N SER A 151 4.76 -2.92 21.42
CA SER A 151 5.09 -2.78 22.84
C SER A 151 5.99 -3.89 23.36
N ILE A 152 5.93 -5.09 22.77
CA ILE A 152 6.76 -6.24 23.14
C ILE A 152 8.18 -6.11 22.57
N VAL A 153 8.33 -5.51 21.37
CA VAL A 153 9.64 -5.39 20.72
C VAL A 153 10.50 -4.34 21.44
N ARG A 154 11.69 -4.75 21.84
CA ARG A 154 12.67 -3.82 22.43
C ARG A 154 13.45 -3.13 21.32
N PHE A 155 13.25 -1.83 21.19
CA PHE A 155 14.00 -1.00 20.26
C PHE A 155 15.24 -0.42 20.94
N PRO A 156 16.40 -0.37 20.24
CA PRO A 156 17.59 0.24 20.80
C PRO A 156 17.35 1.72 21.10
N PHE A 157 17.82 2.17 22.24
CA PHE A 157 17.75 3.58 22.61
C PHE A 157 18.70 4.39 21.72
N LYS A 158 18.18 5.43 21.11
CA LYS A 158 18.98 6.50 20.49
C LYS A 158 18.75 7.79 21.22
N ALA A 159 19.82 8.47 21.58
CA ALA A 159 19.73 9.80 22.16
C ALA A 159 19.05 10.77 21.18
N PRO A 160 18.20 11.69 21.68
CA PRO A 160 17.68 12.77 20.87
C PRO A 160 18.83 13.57 20.24
N GLU A 161 18.61 14.04 19.01
CA GLU A 161 19.56 14.89 18.31
C GLU A 161 19.15 16.37 18.53
N ASP A 162 20.15 17.20 18.84
CA ASP A 162 19.96 18.65 18.92
C ASP A 162 19.99 19.26 17.50
N HIS A 163 19.26 20.34 17.30
CA HIS A 163 19.22 21.11 16.02
C HIS A 163 18.65 20.38 14.80
N VAL A 164 17.61 19.58 14.98
CA VAL A 164 16.89 18.93 13.89
C VAL A 164 15.95 19.93 13.19
N PRO A 165 15.95 20.03 11.84
CA PRO A 165 15.02 20.87 11.13
C PRO A 165 13.58 20.41 11.34
N SER A 166 12.66 21.33 11.59
CA SER A 166 11.24 21.03 11.87
C SER A 166 10.50 20.42 10.68
N LEU A 167 10.96 20.71 9.46
CA LEU A 167 10.40 20.17 8.21
C LEU A 167 11.55 19.59 7.37
N SER A 168 11.41 18.37 6.93
CA SER A 168 12.40 17.65 6.12
C SER A 168 11.76 16.60 5.24
N LEU A 169 12.34 16.33 4.08
CA LEU A 169 12.00 15.20 3.24
C LEU A 169 12.68 13.90 3.70
N ASP A 170 13.65 13.99 4.62
CA ASP A 170 14.26 12.79 5.17
C ASP A 170 13.23 11.92 5.90
N ARG A 171 13.38 10.60 5.78
CA ARG A 171 12.47 9.58 6.31
C ARG A 171 11.03 9.65 5.78
N PHE A 172 10.75 10.58 4.89
CA PHE A 172 9.44 10.79 4.27
C PHE A 172 9.48 10.43 2.79
N PHE A 173 10.15 11.23 1.97
CA PHE A 173 10.11 11.09 0.52
C PHE A 173 11.50 11.26 -0.12
N LEU A 174 11.86 10.34 -1.03
CA LEU A 174 13.10 10.37 -1.79
C LEU A 174 12.86 11.01 -3.18
N PRO A 175 13.21 12.30 -3.40
CA PRO A 175 12.92 12.98 -4.67
C PRO A 175 13.54 12.28 -5.89
N ARG A 176 14.73 11.69 -5.73
CA ARG A 176 15.37 10.90 -6.79
C ARG A 176 14.57 9.69 -7.20
N GLY A 177 13.68 9.18 -6.35
CA GLY A 177 12.84 8.01 -6.61
C GLY A 177 11.55 8.30 -7.37
N ILE A 178 11.27 9.55 -7.78
CA ILE A 178 9.99 9.94 -8.38
C ILE A 178 9.62 9.12 -9.62
N VAL A 179 10.59 8.74 -10.45
CA VAL A 179 10.35 7.93 -11.63
C VAL A 179 9.85 6.53 -11.26
N LEU A 180 10.47 5.90 -10.26
CA LEU A 180 10.03 4.62 -9.73
C LEU A 180 8.66 4.75 -9.05
N PHE A 181 8.47 5.84 -8.31
CA PHE A 181 7.22 6.15 -7.62
C PHE A 181 6.04 6.22 -8.59
N CYS A 182 6.15 7.02 -9.65
CA CYS A 182 5.09 7.16 -10.64
C CYS A 182 4.79 5.85 -11.38
N ASN A 183 5.83 5.12 -11.77
CA ASN A 183 5.65 3.85 -12.48
C ASN A 183 4.94 2.82 -11.59
N GLN A 184 5.35 2.68 -10.34
CA GLN A 184 4.69 1.78 -9.39
C GLN A 184 3.28 2.22 -9.05
N ALA A 185 3.04 3.51 -8.85
CA ALA A 185 1.71 4.03 -8.57
C ALA A 185 0.72 3.73 -9.72
N LEU A 186 1.17 3.74 -10.99
CA LEU A 186 0.33 3.33 -12.12
C LEU A 186 -0.09 1.86 -12.07
N ILE A 187 0.80 0.96 -11.64
CA ILE A 187 0.46 -0.45 -11.45
C ILE A 187 -0.60 -0.61 -10.37
N LEU A 188 -0.38 0.06 -9.23
CA LEU A 188 -1.31 -0.03 -8.12
C LEU A 188 -2.63 0.70 -8.39
N LEU A 189 -2.62 1.71 -9.24
CA LEU A 189 -3.83 2.35 -9.75
C LEU A 189 -4.69 1.34 -10.53
N SER A 190 -4.09 0.53 -11.41
CA SER A 190 -4.82 -0.51 -12.13
C SER A 190 -5.45 -1.54 -11.20
N ILE A 191 -4.74 -1.92 -10.13
CA ILE A 191 -5.27 -2.82 -9.10
C ILE A 191 -6.39 -2.15 -8.31
N GLY A 192 -6.20 -0.90 -7.89
CA GLY A 192 -7.19 -0.13 -7.15
C GLY A 192 -8.52 0.02 -7.90
N LEU A 193 -8.47 0.23 -9.23
CA LEU A 193 -9.66 0.24 -10.09
C LEU A 193 -10.44 -1.07 -9.99
N LEU A 194 -9.74 -2.21 -10.07
CA LEU A 194 -10.37 -3.54 -9.99
C LEU A 194 -11.00 -3.83 -8.65
N LEU A 195 -10.37 -3.37 -7.55
CA LEU A 195 -10.86 -3.64 -6.20
C LEU A 195 -12.29 -3.13 -5.99
N VAL A 196 -12.69 -2.09 -6.70
CA VAL A 196 -14.04 -1.52 -6.61
C VAL A 196 -15.09 -2.41 -7.27
N GLY A 197 -14.71 -3.16 -8.31
CA GLY A 197 -15.63 -4.01 -9.08
C GLY A 197 -15.70 -5.48 -8.64
N ASN A 198 -14.71 -5.98 -7.89
CA ASN A 198 -14.56 -7.41 -7.58
C ASN A 198 -14.70 -7.68 -6.09
N PHE A 199 -15.95 -7.92 -5.63
CA PHE A 199 -16.27 -8.15 -4.22
C PHE A 199 -16.50 -9.65 -3.88
N THR A 200 -15.68 -10.55 -4.39
CA THR A 200 -15.82 -11.98 -4.05
C THR A 200 -14.68 -12.44 -3.14
N PRO A 201 -14.96 -13.20 -2.06
CA PRO A 201 -13.92 -13.78 -1.23
C PRO A 201 -12.96 -14.67 -2.02
N LEU A 202 -13.47 -15.37 -3.05
CA LEU A 202 -12.68 -16.23 -3.92
C LEU A 202 -11.63 -15.42 -4.70
N PHE A 203 -12.01 -14.26 -5.25
CA PHE A 203 -11.07 -13.36 -5.95
C PHE A 203 -9.87 -13.01 -5.07
N PHE A 204 -10.12 -12.57 -3.85
CA PHE A 204 -9.04 -12.18 -2.94
C PHE A 204 -8.22 -13.38 -2.42
N ALA A 205 -8.86 -14.55 -2.23
CA ALA A 205 -8.14 -15.77 -1.87
C ALA A 205 -7.19 -16.20 -2.99
N MET A 206 -7.63 -16.15 -4.26
CA MET A 206 -6.80 -16.47 -5.42
C MET A 206 -5.70 -15.42 -5.65
N LEU A 207 -6.01 -14.14 -5.45
CA LEU A 207 -5.03 -13.06 -5.47
C LEU A 207 -3.91 -13.30 -4.43
N PHE A 208 -4.27 -13.73 -3.22
CA PHE A 208 -3.31 -14.09 -2.18
C PHE A 208 -2.47 -15.31 -2.58
N ALA A 209 -3.10 -16.35 -3.13
CA ALA A 209 -2.38 -17.53 -3.66
C ALA A 209 -1.36 -17.14 -4.74
N GLY A 210 -1.71 -16.22 -5.64
CA GLY A 210 -0.80 -15.65 -6.62
C GLY A 210 0.38 -14.93 -5.98
N CYS A 211 0.14 -14.12 -4.94
CA CYS A 211 1.22 -13.47 -4.19
C CYS A 211 2.16 -14.49 -3.52
N LEU A 212 1.64 -15.61 -2.99
CA LEU A 212 2.46 -16.70 -2.45
C LEU A 212 3.29 -17.37 -3.54
N LEU A 213 2.70 -17.61 -4.71
CA LEU A 213 3.44 -18.15 -5.87
C LEU A 213 4.56 -17.19 -6.32
N ALA A 214 4.38 -15.86 -6.16
CA ALA A 214 5.44 -14.91 -6.46
C ALA A 214 6.64 -15.06 -5.51
N VAL A 215 6.42 -15.37 -4.22
CA VAL A 215 7.52 -15.68 -3.29
C VAL A 215 8.30 -16.91 -3.74
N VAL A 216 7.57 -17.98 -4.09
CA VAL A 216 8.17 -19.22 -4.59
C VAL A 216 8.93 -18.97 -5.90
N SER A 217 8.34 -18.24 -6.83
CA SER A 217 8.96 -17.90 -8.11
C SER A 217 10.24 -17.07 -7.94
N ALA A 218 10.23 -16.09 -7.04
CA ALA A 218 11.42 -15.30 -6.71
C ALA A 218 12.57 -16.16 -6.16
N ARG A 219 12.25 -17.25 -5.45
CA ARG A 219 13.22 -18.15 -4.82
C ARG A 219 13.77 -19.22 -5.77
N PHE A 220 12.93 -19.75 -6.66
CA PHE A 220 13.28 -20.96 -7.43
C PHE A 220 13.32 -20.73 -8.95
N VAL A 221 12.52 -19.80 -9.49
CA VAL A 221 12.42 -19.60 -10.95
C VAL A 221 13.37 -18.50 -11.41
N PHE A 222 13.44 -17.39 -10.69
CA PHE A 222 14.18 -16.20 -11.09
C PHE A 222 15.58 -16.08 -10.49
N LEU A 223 16.20 -17.20 -10.08
CA LEU A 223 17.54 -17.19 -9.46
C LEU A 223 18.61 -16.51 -10.32
N ASN A 224 18.59 -16.74 -11.62
CA ASN A 224 19.56 -16.23 -12.58
C ASN A 224 18.93 -15.31 -13.65
N ALA A 225 17.68 -14.90 -13.45
CA ALA A 225 16.99 -14.05 -14.41
C ALA A 225 17.53 -12.62 -14.38
N ASP A 226 17.54 -11.98 -15.54
CA ASP A 226 17.82 -10.55 -15.64
C ASP A 226 16.67 -9.75 -14.99
N LEU A 227 17.04 -8.72 -14.23
CA LEU A 227 16.08 -7.86 -13.52
C LEU A 227 15.01 -7.25 -14.42
N LYS A 228 15.38 -6.96 -15.68
CA LYS A 228 14.44 -6.43 -16.67
C LYS A 228 13.41 -7.48 -17.06
N SER A 229 13.86 -8.69 -17.33
CA SER A 229 13.00 -9.81 -17.72
C SER A 229 11.97 -10.14 -16.65
N GLU A 230 12.38 -10.16 -15.38
CA GLU A 230 11.46 -10.43 -14.27
C GLU A 230 10.35 -9.38 -14.16
N ILE A 231 10.70 -8.09 -14.23
CA ILE A 231 9.71 -7.01 -14.13
C ILE A 231 8.79 -7.01 -15.34
N VAL A 232 9.31 -7.20 -16.54
CA VAL A 232 8.49 -7.31 -17.76
C VAL A 232 7.56 -8.51 -17.67
N THR A 233 8.04 -9.66 -17.22
CA THR A 233 7.19 -10.85 -16.99
C THR A 233 6.07 -10.53 -15.99
N GLY A 234 6.38 -9.89 -14.88
CA GLY A 234 5.36 -9.49 -13.90
C GLY A 234 4.31 -8.53 -14.47
N HIS A 235 4.72 -7.53 -15.26
CA HIS A 235 3.77 -6.64 -15.95
C HIS A 235 2.92 -7.38 -16.98
N LEU A 236 3.51 -8.28 -17.76
CA LEU A 236 2.77 -9.08 -18.75
C LEU A 236 1.73 -9.98 -18.06
N LEU A 237 2.07 -10.57 -16.91
CA LEU A 237 1.11 -11.34 -16.12
C LEU A 237 -0.06 -10.48 -15.64
N ILE A 238 0.21 -9.23 -15.19
CA ILE A 238 -0.84 -8.28 -14.80
C ILE A 238 -1.73 -7.96 -16.00
N VAL A 239 -1.14 -7.54 -17.13
CA VAL A 239 -1.91 -7.19 -18.35
C VAL A 239 -2.72 -8.38 -18.86
N MET A 240 -2.13 -9.59 -18.85
CA MET A 240 -2.82 -10.81 -19.27
C MET A 240 -3.99 -11.14 -18.34
N ALA A 241 -3.83 -11.04 -17.02
CA ALA A 241 -4.90 -11.25 -16.06
C ALA A 241 -6.07 -10.29 -16.29
N LEU A 242 -5.76 -8.99 -16.50
CA LEU A 242 -6.74 -7.97 -16.78
C LEU A 242 -7.46 -8.19 -18.14
N ALA A 243 -6.72 -8.60 -19.16
CA ALA A 243 -7.29 -8.92 -20.47
C ALA A 243 -8.23 -10.14 -20.41
N LEU A 244 -7.87 -11.16 -19.64
CA LEU A 244 -8.74 -12.31 -19.40
C LEU A 244 -10.02 -11.90 -18.68
N MET A 245 -9.95 -11.03 -17.68
CA MET A 245 -11.13 -10.51 -16.97
C MET A 245 -12.08 -9.76 -17.92
N LEU A 246 -11.53 -8.95 -18.83
CA LEU A 246 -12.34 -8.19 -19.81
C LEU A 246 -12.98 -9.10 -20.84
N LEU A 247 -12.31 -10.16 -21.29
CA LEU A 247 -12.76 -10.99 -22.41
C LEU A 247 -13.74 -12.10 -21.98
N ASN A 248 -13.76 -12.50 -20.73
CA ASN A 248 -14.38 -13.77 -20.34
C ASN A 248 -15.08 -13.68 -18.96
N HIS A 249 -16.30 -13.13 -18.96
CA HIS A 249 -17.06 -12.88 -17.73
C HIS A 249 -17.70 -14.12 -17.09
N ASP A 250 -17.89 -15.24 -17.82
CA ASP A 250 -18.76 -16.36 -17.41
C ASP A 250 -18.02 -17.68 -17.13
N ASP A 251 -16.73 -17.80 -17.43
CA ASP A 251 -16.01 -19.07 -17.22
C ASP A 251 -15.52 -19.20 -15.76
N LYS A 252 -16.05 -20.24 -15.10
CA LYS A 252 -15.67 -20.55 -13.72
C LYS A 252 -14.19 -20.88 -13.53
N ALA A 253 -13.54 -21.48 -14.52
CA ALA A 253 -12.12 -21.81 -14.42
C ALA A 253 -11.27 -20.53 -14.44
N LEU A 254 -11.62 -19.56 -15.29
CA LEU A 254 -10.93 -18.29 -15.39
C LEU A 254 -11.06 -17.45 -14.11
N SER A 255 -12.20 -17.50 -13.42
CA SER A 255 -12.39 -16.78 -12.15
C SER A 255 -11.41 -17.20 -11.03
N TYR A 256 -10.72 -18.34 -11.15
CA TYR A 256 -9.61 -18.75 -10.28
C TYR A 256 -8.25 -18.29 -10.81
N ILE A 257 -8.06 -18.38 -12.12
CA ILE A 257 -6.76 -18.16 -12.76
C ILE A 257 -6.42 -16.67 -12.82
N GLU A 258 -7.38 -15.83 -13.20
CA GLU A 258 -7.21 -14.38 -13.37
C GLU A 258 -6.64 -13.69 -12.13
N PRO A 259 -7.27 -13.79 -10.94
CA PRO A 259 -6.75 -13.15 -9.75
C PRO A 259 -5.44 -13.78 -9.27
N ALA A 260 -5.22 -15.08 -9.52
CA ALA A 260 -3.95 -15.71 -9.19
C ALA A 260 -2.79 -15.19 -10.07
N LEU A 261 -3.01 -15.02 -11.38
CA LEU A 261 -2.04 -14.38 -12.28
C LEU A 261 -1.78 -12.92 -11.89
N LEU A 262 -2.85 -12.20 -11.55
CA LEU A 262 -2.74 -10.81 -11.08
C LEU A 262 -1.87 -10.74 -9.82
N GLY A 263 -2.13 -11.59 -8.82
CA GLY A 263 -1.35 -11.66 -7.59
C GLY A 263 0.11 -12.04 -7.82
N LEU A 264 0.36 -12.98 -8.72
CA LEU A 264 1.71 -13.39 -9.13
C LEU A 264 2.46 -12.20 -9.76
N GLY A 265 1.84 -11.50 -10.71
CA GLY A 265 2.43 -10.34 -11.36
C GLY A 265 2.74 -9.20 -10.39
N VAL A 266 1.77 -8.82 -9.56
CA VAL A 266 1.92 -7.76 -8.54
C VAL A 266 3.01 -8.12 -7.52
N GLY A 267 3.06 -9.39 -7.10
CA GLY A 267 4.08 -9.88 -6.17
C GLY A 267 5.50 -9.75 -6.75
N ILE A 268 5.71 -10.16 -7.99
CA ILE A 268 7.00 -10.07 -8.69
C ILE A 268 7.41 -8.61 -8.86
N VAL A 269 6.54 -7.78 -9.47
CA VAL A 269 6.86 -6.39 -9.77
C VAL A 269 7.11 -5.60 -8.48
N GLY A 270 6.23 -5.72 -7.48
CA GLY A 270 6.37 -5.02 -6.21
C GLY A 270 7.66 -5.38 -5.48
N ALA A 271 8.08 -6.65 -5.51
CA ALA A 271 9.34 -7.09 -4.91
C ALA A 271 10.56 -6.43 -5.55
N ARG A 272 10.56 -6.30 -6.88
CA ARG A 272 11.68 -5.72 -7.63
C ARG A 272 11.71 -4.19 -7.53
N PHE A 273 10.57 -3.52 -7.58
CA PHE A 273 10.51 -2.07 -7.33
C PHE A 273 11.03 -1.71 -5.95
N GLN A 274 10.68 -2.49 -4.92
CA GLN A 274 11.22 -2.27 -3.57
C GLN A 274 12.75 -2.33 -3.56
N LEU A 275 13.34 -3.34 -4.21
CA LEU A 275 14.81 -3.44 -4.33
C LEU A 275 15.40 -2.26 -5.12
N PHE A 276 14.69 -1.77 -6.14
CA PHE A 276 15.13 -0.59 -6.89
C PHE A 276 15.20 0.67 -6.01
N PHE A 277 14.19 0.90 -5.20
CA PHE A 277 14.19 1.99 -4.24
C PHE A 277 15.36 1.89 -3.26
N ILE A 278 15.66 0.69 -2.73
CA ILE A 278 16.79 0.46 -1.83
C ILE A 278 18.12 0.75 -2.54
N LYS A 279 18.29 0.26 -3.76
CA LYS A 279 19.55 0.43 -4.53
C LYS A 279 19.73 1.83 -5.11
N LEU A 280 18.66 2.61 -5.24
CA LEU A 280 18.72 4.01 -5.66
C LEU A 280 19.19 4.92 -4.53
N SER A 281 18.95 4.53 -3.29
CA SER A 281 19.23 5.34 -2.10
C SER A 281 20.67 5.21 -1.61
N ASN A 282 21.23 6.30 -1.08
CA ASN A 282 22.47 6.27 -0.31
C ASN A 282 22.26 5.55 1.03
N HIS A 283 23.35 5.16 1.71
CA HIS A 283 23.29 4.44 2.99
C HIS A 283 22.40 5.12 4.04
N CYS A 284 22.49 6.44 4.17
CA CYS A 284 21.68 7.22 5.11
C CYS A 284 20.23 7.40 4.67
N GLN A 285 19.92 7.19 3.38
CA GLN A 285 18.60 7.43 2.78
C GLN A 285 17.78 6.13 2.58
N ARG A 286 18.28 4.97 3.01
CA ARG A 286 17.58 3.68 2.84
C ARG A 286 16.19 3.67 3.48
N GLY A 287 16.05 4.28 4.65
CA GLY A 287 14.76 4.44 5.30
C GLY A 287 13.81 5.32 4.49
N THR A 288 14.29 6.47 4.01
CA THR A 288 13.53 7.38 3.17
C THR A 288 13.06 6.71 1.87
N SER A 289 13.90 5.85 1.29
CA SER A 289 13.53 5.10 0.08
C SER A 289 12.42 4.08 0.34
N GLN A 290 12.43 3.41 1.49
CA GLN A 290 11.35 2.49 1.89
C GLN A 290 10.04 3.23 2.12
N SER A 291 10.06 4.38 2.81
CA SER A 291 8.86 5.22 2.94
C SER A 291 8.30 5.62 1.57
N SER A 292 9.16 6.03 0.63
CA SER A 292 8.73 6.38 -0.73
C SER A 292 8.13 5.22 -1.48
N PHE A 293 8.68 4.01 -1.33
CA PHE A 293 8.11 2.79 -1.89
C PHE A 293 6.70 2.53 -1.37
N PHE A 294 6.50 2.56 -0.04
CA PHE A 294 5.18 2.33 0.54
C PHE A 294 4.19 3.44 0.19
N LEU A 295 4.63 4.70 0.17
CA LEU A 295 3.78 5.80 -0.27
C LEU A 295 3.37 5.67 -1.75
N SER A 296 4.24 5.18 -2.63
CA SER A 296 3.86 4.92 -4.04
C SER A 296 2.81 3.82 -4.16
N TRP A 297 2.92 2.78 -3.32
CA TRP A 297 1.97 1.70 -3.22
C TRP A 297 0.58 2.21 -2.80
N GLU A 298 0.51 2.90 -1.68
CA GLU A 298 -0.73 3.47 -1.16
C GLU A 298 -1.34 4.50 -2.10
N THR A 299 -0.51 5.38 -2.69
CA THR A 299 -1.01 6.41 -3.62
C THR A 299 -1.68 5.80 -4.84
N GLY A 300 -1.06 4.77 -5.43
CA GLY A 300 -1.64 4.08 -6.58
C GLY A 300 -2.97 3.42 -6.21
N LEU A 301 -3.04 2.69 -5.09
CA LEU A 301 -4.27 2.05 -4.63
C LEU A 301 -5.38 3.07 -4.35
N VAL A 302 -5.08 4.13 -3.60
CA VAL A 302 -6.04 5.19 -3.28
C VAL A 302 -6.57 5.86 -4.55
N ALA A 303 -5.67 6.22 -5.46
CA ALA A 303 -6.07 6.83 -6.74
C ALA A 303 -6.95 5.89 -7.56
N GLY A 304 -6.57 4.60 -7.64
CA GLY A 304 -7.35 3.60 -8.37
C GLY A 304 -8.74 3.37 -7.75
N VAL A 305 -8.82 3.20 -6.43
CA VAL A 305 -10.11 3.03 -5.73
C VAL A 305 -10.98 4.29 -5.88
N ALA A 306 -10.42 5.48 -5.73
CA ALA A 306 -11.17 6.73 -5.89
C ALA A 306 -11.72 6.91 -7.30
N LEU A 307 -10.88 6.69 -8.33
CA LEU A 307 -11.31 6.70 -9.73
C LEU A 307 -12.33 5.60 -10.01
N GLY A 308 -12.12 4.40 -9.49
CA GLY A 308 -13.03 3.27 -9.64
C GLY A 308 -14.42 3.56 -9.06
N CYS A 309 -14.49 4.14 -7.85
CA CYS A 309 -15.77 4.58 -7.26
C CYS A 309 -16.48 5.61 -8.12
N PHE A 310 -15.74 6.48 -8.79
CA PHE A 310 -16.31 7.49 -9.68
C PHE A 310 -16.82 6.87 -11.00
N MET A 311 -16.11 5.86 -11.52
CA MET A 311 -16.41 5.21 -12.80
C MET A 311 -17.41 4.05 -12.68
N LEU A 312 -17.56 3.43 -11.51
CA LEU A 312 -18.43 2.27 -11.29
C LEU A 312 -19.86 2.44 -11.83
N PRO A 313 -20.51 3.62 -11.74
CA PRO A 313 -21.84 3.82 -12.33
C PRO A 313 -21.90 3.68 -13.86
N HIS A 314 -20.75 3.75 -14.55
CA HIS A 314 -20.67 3.66 -16.00
C HIS A 314 -20.44 2.23 -16.52
N GLY A 315 -20.27 1.26 -15.60
CA GLY A 315 -20.11 -0.15 -15.92
C GLY A 315 -18.76 -0.74 -15.48
N LYS A 316 -18.75 -2.05 -15.23
CA LYS A 316 -17.57 -2.78 -14.79
C LYS A 316 -16.53 -2.90 -15.92
N GLU A 317 -16.96 -3.06 -17.15
CA GLU A 317 -16.11 -3.16 -18.35
C GLU A 317 -15.20 -1.93 -18.47
N LEU A 318 -15.75 -0.73 -18.24
CA LEU A 318 -14.98 0.51 -18.27
C LEU A 318 -13.85 0.53 -17.22
N LEU A 319 -14.09 -0.03 -16.02
CA LEU A 319 -13.04 -0.16 -15.00
C LEU A 319 -11.91 -1.08 -15.45
N GLU A 320 -12.25 -2.20 -16.07
CA GLU A 320 -11.30 -3.18 -16.59
C GLU A 320 -10.48 -2.62 -17.75
N GLU A 321 -11.11 -1.89 -18.68
CA GLU A 321 -10.44 -1.19 -19.79
C GLU A 321 -9.41 -0.16 -19.26
N PHE A 322 -9.81 0.68 -18.30
CA PHE A 322 -8.89 1.65 -17.70
C PHE A 322 -7.78 0.98 -16.89
N ALA A 323 -8.06 -0.14 -16.21
CA ALA A 323 -7.07 -0.90 -15.50
C ALA A 323 -6.02 -1.48 -16.45
N ILE A 324 -6.44 -2.06 -17.59
CA ILE A 324 -5.52 -2.56 -18.64
C ILE A 324 -4.71 -1.42 -19.22
N ALA A 325 -5.33 -0.29 -19.53
CA ALA A 325 -4.65 0.88 -20.07
C ALA A 325 -3.56 1.38 -19.11
N ALA A 326 -3.87 1.52 -17.81
CA ALA A 326 -2.91 1.94 -16.79
C ALA A 326 -1.74 0.94 -16.65
N ALA A 327 -2.02 -0.36 -16.61
CA ALA A 327 -1.00 -1.41 -16.54
C ALA A 327 -0.13 -1.43 -17.80
N GLY A 328 -0.74 -1.30 -19.00
CA GLY A 328 -0.04 -1.21 -20.27
C GLY A 328 0.86 0.02 -20.36
N ILE A 329 0.38 1.18 -19.96
CA ILE A 329 1.17 2.42 -19.90
C ILE A 329 2.35 2.23 -18.93
N SER A 330 2.13 1.63 -17.75
CA SER A 330 3.21 1.35 -16.79
C SER A 330 4.28 0.43 -17.40
N LEU A 331 3.89 -0.63 -18.11
CA LEU A 331 4.81 -1.52 -18.83
C LEU A 331 5.64 -0.76 -19.87
N LEU A 332 5.00 0.06 -20.70
CA LEU A 332 5.66 0.86 -21.73
C LEU A 332 6.66 1.87 -21.10
N ILE A 333 6.23 2.59 -20.07
CA ILE A 333 7.10 3.52 -19.34
C ILE A 333 8.29 2.76 -18.73
N TYR A 334 8.05 1.58 -18.14
CA TYR A 334 9.12 0.77 -17.59
C TYR A 334 10.11 0.33 -18.67
N GLN A 335 9.61 -0.22 -19.77
CA GLN A 335 10.42 -0.80 -20.85
C GLN A 335 11.31 0.25 -21.55
N PHE A 336 10.75 1.43 -21.83
CA PHE A 336 11.44 2.44 -22.65
C PHE A 336 12.15 3.52 -21.82
N TYR A 337 11.72 3.76 -20.60
CA TYR A 337 12.25 4.87 -19.81
C TYR A 337 12.78 4.43 -18.43
N THR A 338 11.95 3.87 -17.57
CA THR A 338 12.27 3.64 -16.15
C THR A 338 13.46 2.71 -15.97
N HIS A 339 13.56 1.63 -16.75
CA HIS A 339 14.67 0.68 -16.65
C HIS A 339 16.01 1.34 -16.98
N THR A 340 16.08 2.04 -18.11
CA THR A 340 17.30 2.73 -18.56
C THR A 340 17.70 3.84 -17.60
N TRP A 341 16.73 4.60 -17.12
CA TRP A 341 16.93 5.64 -16.13
C TRP A 341 17.47 5.04 -14.81
N TYR A 342 16.88 3.94 -14.33
CA TYR A 342 17.34 3.25 -13.12
C TYR A 342 18.80 2.78 -13.24
N LEU A 343 19.17 2.16 -14.35
CA LEU A 343 20.54 1.68 -14.55
C LEU A 343 21.58 2.81 -14.51
N LYS A 344 21.22 4.00 -14.98
CA LYS A 344 22.09 5.20 -14.95
C LYS A 344 22.20 5.83 -13.55
N ASN A 345 21.16 5.72 -12.73
CA ASN A 345 21.04 6.43 -11.46
C ASN A 345 21.22 5.54 -10.20
N LYS A 346 21.24 4.20 -10.34
CA LYS A 346 21.45 3.28 -9.21
C LYS A 346 22.82 3.49 -8.58
N ASN A 347 22.87 3.47 -7.27
CA ASN A 347 24.15 3.41 -6.55
C ASN A 347 24.81 2.04 -6.75
N ARG A 348 26.13 2.02 -6.82
CA ARG A 348 26.93 0.80 -6.98
C ARG A 348 26.86 -0.09 -5.74
#